data_2225480afc658f831f2af4084dfbc8f0
#
_entry.id   2225480afc658f831f2af4084dfbc8f0
#
_cell.length_a   1.000
_cell.length_b   1.000
_cell.length_c   1.000
_cell.angle_alpha   90.00
_cell.angle_beta   90.00
_cell.angle_gamma   90.00
#
_symmetry.space_group_name_H-M   'P 1'
#
loop_
_entity.id
_entity.type
_entity.pdbx_description
1 polymer ?
#
loop_
_entity_poly.entity_id
_entity_poly.type
_entity_poly.pdbx_seq_one_letter_code
_entity_poly.pdbx_strand_id
1 'polypeptide(L)'
;MSLGSQALERSALEAKDRDSLLQIATAMGGKPGSRAKKADIIDLILTLAGVTPAAAPADVPDTETDTAADDEDAVPAPPRAGRGRTARSTAGREDDTATADRATDEAAAADRSNDDHRSSEVTAPRDDRRGPEDANRSTGPSDPNRTAGDDAGADASGQPNGSGPREDGESGNRRRRRRGRDRDRNREGGQPGQPGAAPALADDQWQGEPVEVSGLLDLREEGYGFLRLNGYLPSRDDVYVSVKQVRQFGLRKGDHIKGASRPAARNEKNPALLRIDEVNEGDPELNRDRRHFDDLTALHPDEPLPLETAGGSDPTPRLIDLLAPVAKGQRGLIVAPPKSGTTTIVTAIAQAIEANHPDVHVMVLLVDERPEEVTAMARATNGEVVASTFDRPAEEHTMVAELALERAKRLVEEGKDVAIIFDGLTRLARAYNLAAAAAAAGRVPSGGIETGALYAPKKFYGAARKAEEGGSLTILATALVETGSAIDEAIFEEFAGTANMELRLDRRSAERRIFPAIDVVRSSTGHEELLFDGADLPNVQKLRRLLTGAGPDGDNRAALDLLLERIGSSPTNEALLAEVAATSDEG
;
A
#
# COMPACT_ATOMS: atom_id res chain seq x y z
N MET A 1 -13.52 -48.03 -6.50
CA MET A 1 -13.17 -46.76 -5.92
C MET A 1 -13.77 -45.66 -6.77
N SER A 2 -14.87 -45.13 -6.29
CA SER A 2 -15.68 -44.12 -6.98
C SER A 2 -15.06 -42.76 -6.76
N LEU A 3 -14.49 -42.14 -7.81
CA LEU A 3 -14.09 -40.74 -7.83
C LEU A 3 -15.36 -39.90 -8.01
N GLY A 4 -15.63 -39.10 -6.99
CA GLY A 4 -16.78 -38.22 -6.91
C GLY A 4 -16.88 -37.29 -8.10
N SER A 5 -18.05 -37.27 -8.70
CA SER A 5 -18.55 -36.34 -9.70
C SER A 5 -18.55 -34.94 -9.09
N GLN A 6 -17.47 -34.14 -9.29
CA GLN A 6 -17.57 -32.69 -9.20
C GLN A 6 -18.35 -32.23 -10.43
N ALA A 7 -19.49 -31.64 -10.19
CA ALA A 7 -20.32 -31.03 -11.22
C ALA A 7 -19.47 -29.99 -11.98
N LEU A 8 -19.20 -30.26 -13.25
CA LEU A 8 -18.57 -29.30 -14.15
C LEU A 8 -19.63 -28.20 -14.42
N GLU A 9 -19.51 -27.11 -13.73
CA GLU A 9 -20.38 -25.95 -13.93
C GLU A 9 -20.03 -25.24 -15.24
N ARG A 10 -21.03 -24.88 -16.02
CA ARG A 10 -20.90 -24.16 -17.30
C ARG A 10 -20.08 -22.87 -17.14
N SER A 11 -20.27 -22.15 -16.03
CA SER A 11 -19.52 -20.93 -15.68
C SER A 11 -18.01 -21.16 -15.58
N ALA A 12 -17.59 -22.29 -15.03
CA ALA A 12 -16.18 -22.66 -14.94
C ALA A 12 -15.53 -22.97 -16.31
N LEU A 13 -16.33 -23.48 -17.26
CA LEU A 13 -15.89 -23.72 -18.64
C LEU A 13 -15.87 -22.41 -19.45
N GLU A 14 -16.80 -21.50 -19.20
CA GLU A 14 -16.86 -20.18 -19.85
C GLU A 14 -15.67 -19.28 -19.49
N ALA A 15 -15.07 -19.48 -18.33
CA ALA A 15 -13.86 -18.76 -17.90
C ALA A 15 -12.57 -19.25 -18.61
N LYS A 16 -12.58 -20.44 -19.27
CA LYS A 16 -11.40 -21.00 -19.93
C LYS A 16 -11.23 -20.48 -21.36
N ASP A 17 -9.99 -20.42 -21.83
CA ASP A 17 -9.68 -20.10 -23.22
C ASP A 17 -10.07 -21.24 -24.18
N ARG A 18 -10.15 -20.91 -25.47
CA ARG A 18 -10.61 -21.85 -26.50
C ARG A 18 -9.69 -23.07 -26.65
N ASP A 19 -8.37 -22.86 -26.51
CA ASP A 19 -7.38 -23.93 -26.71
C ASP A 19 -7.40 -24.91 -25.54
N SER A 20 -7.57 -24.44 -24.31
CA SER A 20 -7.79 -25.27 -23.13
C SER A 20 -9.10 -26.09 -23.24
N LEU A 21 -10.18 -25.50 -23.76
CA LEU A 21 -11.45 -26.22 -23.98
C LEU A 21 -11.31 -27.31 -25.06
N LEU A 22 -10.54 -27.06 -26.12
CA LEU A 22 -10.23 -28.06 -27.14
C LEU A 22 -9.45 -29.26 -26.57
N GLN A 23 -8.48 -29.00 -25.68
CA GLN A 23 -7.73 -30.05 -24.99
C GLN A 23 -8.62 -30.89 -24.08
N ILE A 24 -9.49 -30.23 -23.31
CA ILE A 24 -10.47 -30.91 -22.42
C ILE A 24 -11.43 -31.78 -23.24
N ALA A 25 -12.01 -31.22 -24.30
CA ALA A 25 -12.93 -31.97 -25.18
C ALA A 25 -12.24 -33.19 -25.81
N THR A 26 -11.01 -33.04 -26.25
CA THR A 26 -10.21 -34.14 -26.85
C THR A 26 -9.85 -35.19 -25.80
N ALA A 27 -9.46 -34.79 -24.57
CA ALA A 27 -9.16 -35.70 -23.46
C ALA A 27 -10.39 -36.53 -23.03
N MET A 28 -11.59 -35.96 -23.20
CA MET A 28 -12.88 -36.65 -22.94
C MET A 28 -13.40 -37.48 -24.13
N GLY A 29 -12.59 -37.60 -25.19
CA GLY A 29 -12.93 -38.40 -26.37
C GLY A 29 -13.77 -37.67 -27.43
N GLY A 30 -13.99 -36.37 -27.28
CA GLY A 30 -14.68 -35.53 -28.26
C GLY A 30 -13.77 -35.13 -29.42
N LYS A 31 -14.35 -34.86 -30.59
CA LYS A 31 -13.67 -34.36 -31.78
C LYS A 31 -14.29 -33.02 -32.20
N PRO A 32 -13.95 -31.92 -31.52
CA PRO A 32 -14.47 -30.60 -31.91
C PRO A 32 -13.92 -30.20 -33.28
N GLY A 33 -14.75 -29.62 -34.13
CA GLY A 33 -14.34 -29.13 -35.45
C GLY A 33 -13.35 -27.97 -35.34
N SER A 34 -12.42 -27.86 -36.30
CA SER A 34 -11.38 -26.81 -36.32
C SER A 34 -11.92 -25.36 -36.29
N ARG A 35 -13.19 -25.15 -36.65
CA ARG A 35 -13.91 -23.86 -36.64
C ARG A 35 -15.03 -23.77 -35.60
N ALA A 36 -15.13 -24.72 -34.67
CA ALA A 36 -16.18 -24.71 -33.64
C ALA A 36 -16.07 -23.45 -32.78
N LYS A 37 -17.19 -22.81 -32.50
CA LYS A 37 -17.24 -21.65 -31.57
C LYS A 37 -17.04 -22.14 -30.14
N LYS A 38 -16.61 -21.24 -29.26
CA LYS A 38 -16.35 -21.54 -27.85
C LYS A 38 -17.56 -22.19 -27.17
N ALA A 39 -18.75 -21.67 -27.44
CA ALA A 39 -20.00 -22.20 -26.90
C ALA A 39 -20.25 -23.67 -27.33
N ASP A 40 -20.01 -24.01 -28.60
CA ASP A 40 -20.20 -25.35 -29.13
C ASP A 40 -19.25 -26.38 -28.49
N ILE A 41 -18.00 -25.93 -28.14
CA ILE A 41 -17.01 -26.77 -27.46
C ILE A 41 -17.44 -27.02 -26.00
N ILE A 42 -17.97 -26.00 -25.32
CA ILE A 42 -18.50 -26.13 -23.96
C ILE A 42 -19.70 -27.09 -23.93
N ASP A 43 -20.63 -26.95 -24.85
CA ASP A 43 -21.81 -27.84 -24.94
C ASP A 43 -21.39 -29.28 -25.24
N LEU A 44 -20.36 -29.48 -26.06
CA LEU A 44 -19.76 -30.79 -26.32
C LEU A 44 -19.16 -31.40 -25.04
N ILE A 45 -18.41 -30.61 -24.27
CA ILE A 45 -17.79 -31.04 -23.01
C ILE A 45 -18.87 -31.43 -22.00
N LEU A 46 -19.92 -30.60 -21.83
CA LEU A 46 -21.04 -30.87 -20.94
C LEU A 46 -21.79 -32.15 -21.34
N THR A 47 -22.03 -32.34 -22.65
CA THR A 47 -22.65 -33.54 -23.18
C THR A 47 -21.81 -34.81 -22.91
N LEU A 48 -20.49 -34.73 -23.10
CA LEU A 48 -19.55 -35.82 -22.81
C LEU A 48 -19.44 -36.12 -21.32
N ALA A 49 -19.64 -35.11 -20.48
CA ALA A 49 -19.68 -35.25 -19.02
C ALA A 49 -21.02 -35.77 -18.47
N GLY A 50 -22.04 -35.98 -19.34
CA GLY A 50 -23.35 -36.47 -18.95
C GLY A 50 -24.23 -35.40 -18.28
N VAL A 51 -23.90 -34.10 -18.44
CA VAL A 51 -24.70 -32.99 -17.95
C VAL A 51 -25.55 -32.48 -19.10
N THR A 52 -26.88 -32.60 -18.99
CA THR A 52 -27.82 -32.12 -20.02
C THR A 52 -27.79 -30.60 -20.06
N PRO A 53 -27.45 -29.94 -21.18
CA PRO A 53 -27.48 -28.50 -21.27
C PRO A 53 -28.89 -27.97 -21.15
N ALA A 54 -29.15 -27.03 -20.24
CA ALA A 54 -30.42 -26.33 -20.15
C ALA A 54 -30.64 -25.54 -21.46
N ALA A 55 -31.79 -25.72 -22.09
CA ALA A 55 -32.17 -25.09 -23.35
C ALA A 55 -32.08 -23.56 -23.24
N ALA A 56 -31.31 -22.93 -24.11
CA ALA A 56 -31.27 -21.48 -24.31
C ALA A 56 -32.59 -21.02 -24.96
N PRO A 57 -33.11 -19.82 -24.67
CA PRO A 57 -34.27 -19.26 -25.34
C PRO A 57 -33.95 -19.00 -26.82
N ALA A 58 -34.89 -19.35 -27.66
CA ALA A 58 -34.80 -19.32 -29.10
C ALA A 58 -34.62 -17.92 -29.66
N ASP A 59 -33.59 -17.74 -30.46
CA ASP A 59 -33.37 -16.61 -31.37
C ASP A 59 -34.37 -16.68 -32.53
N VAL A 60 -35.07 -15.58 -32.78
CA VAL A 60 -35.94 -15.36 -33.92
C VAL A 60 -35.05 -14.93 -35.11
N PRO A 61 -35.25 -15.50 -36.32
CA PRO A 61 -34.37 -15.18 -37.44
C PRO A 61 -34.72 -13.86 -38.12
N ASP A 62 -33.67 -13.07 -38.36
CA ASP A 62 -33.67 -11.92 -39.25
C ASP A 62 -33.93 -12.35 -40.69
N THR A 63 -35.01 -11.85 -41.28
CA THR A 63 -35.22 -11.83 -42.73
C THR A 63 -35.18 -10.40 -43.21
N GLU A 64 -34.17 -10.12 -44.00
CA GLU A 64 -34.11 -8.94 -44.88
C GLU A 64 -35.19 -9.05 -45.95
N THR A 65 -35.95 -7.97 -46.13
CA THR A 65 -36.43 -7.54 -47.46
C THR A 65 -36.80 -6.06 -47.42
N ASP A 66 -36.27 -5.41 -48.39
CA ASP A 66 -36.38 -4.07 -48.93
C ASP A 66 -37.83 -3.74 -49.32
N THR A 67 -38.29 -2.49 -49.15
CA THR A 67 -38.92 -1.56 -50.06
C THR A 67 -39.87 -0.58 -49.38
N ALA A 68 -39.53 0.67 -49.57
CA ALA A 68 -40.27 1.91 -49.89
C ALA A 68 -41.67 2.22 -49.32
N ALA A 69 -41.69 3.43 -48.78
CA ALA A 69 -42.65 4.52 -48.95
C ALA A 69 -43.98 4.55 -48.20
N ASP A 70 -44.14 5.71 -47.60
CA ASP A 70 -45.32 6.58 -47.43
C ASP A 70 -46.25 6.43 -46.21
N ASP A 71 -46.30 7.57 -45.57
CA ASP A 71 -47.42 8.36 -45.01
C ASP A 71 -48.09 8.01 -43.66
N GLU A 72 -47.93 9.03 -42.84
CA GLU A 72 -48.92 9.72 -42.00
C GLU A 72 -49.55 9.03 -40.77
N ASP A 73 -49.33 9.77 -39.72
CA ASP A 73 -50.25 10.24 -38.67
C ASP A 73 -50.30 9.52 -37.29
N ALA A 74 -50.17 10.42 -36.37
CA ALA A 74 -50.79 10.50 -35.04
C ALA A 74 -50.08 9.88 -33.82
N VAL A 75 -49.44 10.78 -33.12
CA VAL A 75 -49.14 10.82 -31.66
C VAL A 75 -50.48 10.83 -30.86
N PRO A 76 -50.55 10.24 -29.67
CA PRO A 76 -50.63 11.17 -28.53
C PRO A 76 -49.76 10.85 -27.31
N ALA A 77 -49.25 11.96 -26.74
CA ALA A 77 -48.51 12.03 -25.49
C ALA A 77 -49.41 11.97 -24.25
N PRO A 78 -48.85 11.66 -23.06
CA PRO A 78 -49.57 11.64 -21.79
C PRO A 78 -49.66 13.03 -21.13
N PRO A 79 -50.60 13.22 -20.19
CA PRO A 79 -50.92 14.58 -19.69
C PRO A 79 -50.07 15.01 -18.50
N ARG A 80 -49.66 16.27 -18.55
CA ARG A 80 -49.20 17.08 -17.44
C ARG A 80 -50.39 17.70 -16.70
N ALA A 81 -50.40 17.63 -15.37
CA ALA A 81 -51.19 18.52 -14.52
C ALA A 81 -50.19 19.29 -13.64
N GLY A 82 -50.22 20.53 -13.44
CA GLY A 82 -51.18 21.57 -13.30
C GLY A 82 -50.78 22.35 -12.04
N ARG A 83 -50.21 23.53 -12.26
CA ARG A 83 -49.85 24.52 -11.22
C ARG A 83 -51.11 25.07 -10.57
N GLY A 84 -51.04 25.34 -9.25
CA GLY A 84 -52.00 26.20 -8.57
C GLY A 84 -51.37 26.85 -7.33
N ARG A 85 -51.37 28.07 -7.36
CA ARG A 85 -50.78 29.23 -6.69
C ARG A 85 -51.64 29.67 -5.48
N THR A 86 -50.95 30.22 -4.45
CA THR A 86 -51.20 31.39 -3.61
C THR A 86 -52.09 31.32 -2.40
N ALA A 87 -51.52 31.80 -1.33
CA ALA A 87 -51.79 32.90 -0.40
C ALA A 87 -51.97 32.44 1.06
N ARG A 88 -51.04 32.81 1.88
CA ARG A 88 -50.89 33.93 2.83
C ARG A 88 -51.99 34.02 3.90
N SER A 89 -51.52 34.09 5.16
CA SER A 89 -52.02 34.92 6.24
C SER A 89 -52.24 34.19 7.57
N THR A 90 -51.36 34.45 8.48
CA THR A 90 -51.46 35.19 9.75
C THR A 90 -51.97 34.43 10.98
N ALA A 91 -51.06 34.41 11.96
CA ALA A 91 -51.21 34.89 13.33
C ALA A 91 -52.05 34.12 14.34
N GLY A 92 -51.46 34.02 15.52
CA GLY A 92 -52.10 33.87 16.82
C GLY A 92 -51.61 32.56 17.51
N ARG A 93 -50.74 32.54 18.39
CA ARG A 93 -50.54 33.03 19.74
C ARG A 93 -51.45 32.33 20.80
N GLU A 94 -50.76 31.95 21.81
CA GLU A 94 -51.19 31.68 23.20
C GLU A 94 -51.77 30.29 23.48
N ASP A 95 -51.33 29.62 24.36
CA ASP A 95 -50.88 29.62 25.72
C ASP A 95 -51.52 28.40 26.46
N ASP A 96 -50.79 27.98 27.34
CA ASP A 96 -51.09 27.49 28.68
C ASP A 96 -51.21 25.98 28.98
N THR A 97 -50.24 25.67 29.79
CA THR A 97 -50.31 25.04 31.14
C THR A 97 -50.82 23.60 31.28
N ALA A 98 -49.94 22.86 31.78
CA ALA A 98 -49.77 22.42 33.16
C ALA A 98 -50.27 21.03 33.52
N THR A 99 -49.43 20.45 34.31
CA THR A 99 -49.60 19.52 35.44
C THR A 99 -49.97 18.07 35.16
N ALA A 100 -49.01 17.27 35.50
CA ALA A 100 -48.75 16.59 36.78
C ALA A 100 -49.66 15.38 37.01
N ASP A 101 -49.15 14.35 37.33
CA ASP A 101 -48.94 13.62 38.56
C ASP A 101 -48.96 12.11 38.36
N ARG A 102 -47.91 11.51 38.90
CA ARG A 102 -47.90 10.47 39.95
C ARG A 102 -48.66 9.18 39.65
N ALA A 103 -48.21 8.13 40.00
CA ALA A 103 -47.32 7.56 41.00
C ALA A 103 -47.45 6.04 40.95
N THR A 104 -46.41 5.40 41.39
CA THR A 104 -46.39 4.26 42.35
C THR A 104 -47.14 3.00 41.94
N ASP A 105 -46.71 1.82 42.19
CA ASP A 105 -45.93 1.23 43.27
C ASP A 105 -45.56 -0.22 42.93
N GLU A 106 -44.43 -0.61 43.46
CA GLU A 106 -44.19 -1.79 44.33
C GLU A 106 -44.61 -3.18 43.79
N ALA A 107 -43.82 -4.11 43.92
CA ALA A 107 -42.90 -4.67 44.86
C ALA A 107 -43.01 -6.19 44.86
N ALA A 108 -41.94 -6.77 45.23
CA ALA A 108 -41.72 -7.95 46.09
C ALA A 108 -41.91 -9.33 45.43
N ALA A 109 -40.88 -10.07 45.35
CA ALA A 109 -40.05 -10.73 46.36
C ALA A 109 -40.45 -12.20 46.58
N ALA A 110 -39.41 -12.92 46.80
CA ALA A 110 -39.28 -14.16 47.59
C ALA A 110 -39.41 -15.47 46.75
N ASP A 111 -38.63 -16.37 46.89
CA ASP A 111 -37.57 -16.87 47.78
C ASP A 111 -37.60 -18.39 47.73
N ARG A 112 -36.48 -18.96 48.09
CA ARG A 112 -36.24 -20.33 48.59
C ARG A 112 -35.82 -21.39 47.58
N SER A 113 -34.56 -21.66 47.60
CA SER A 113 -33.77 -22.53 48.51
C SER A 113 -34.05 -24.00 48.29
N ASN A 114 -33.10 -24.76 48.08
CA ASN A 114 -32.26 -25.54 48.98
C ASN A 114 -31.49 -26.61 48.23
N ASP A 115 -30.23 -26.68 48.51
CA ASP A 115 -29.46 -27.76 49.18
C ASP A 115 -29.41 -29.10 48.44
N ASP A 116 -28.40 -29.83 48.38
CA ASP A 116 -27.25 -30.06 49.26
C ASP A 116 -26.33 -31.14 48.64
N HIS A 117 -25.07 -31.11 49.09
CA HIS A 117 -24.13 -32.25 49.29
C HIS A 117 -23.37 -32.80 48.07
N ARG A 118 -22.14 -32.95 48.09
CA ARG A 118 -21.06 -33.23 49.04
C ARG A 118 -19.80 -33.62 48.26
N SER A 119 -18.76 -32.93 48.54
CA SER A 119 -17.45 -33.42 49.04
C SER A 119 -16.97 -34.81 48.65
N SER A 120 -15.78 -34.83 48.10
CA SER A 120 -14.63 -35.53 48.68
C SER A 120 -13.35 -35.22 47.94
N GLU A 121 -12.50 -34.54 48.62
CA GLU A 121 -11.05 -34.68 48.70
C GLU A 121 -10.58 -36.13 48.46
N VAL A 122 -9.36 -36.24 47.91
CA VAL A 122 -8.25 -36.94 48.55
C VAL A 122 -7.01 -36.88 47.64
N THR A 123 -6.02 -36.12 48.09
CA THR A 123 -4.60 -36.37 48.29
C THR A 123 -3.70 -36.91 47.16
N ALA A 124 -2.62 -36.16 47.04
CA ALA A 124 -1.34 -36.58 46.53
C ALA A 124 -0.67 -37.63 47.48
N PRO A 125 0.32 -38.38 47.03
CA PRO A 125 1.62 -38.16 47.67
C PRO A 125 2.83 -38.11 46.71
N ARG A 126 3.82 -37.41 47.21
CA ARG A 126 5.24 -37.43 46.89
C ARG A 126 5.86 -38.81 47.17
N ASP A 127 6.92 -39.11 46.47
CA ASP A 127 8.29 -39.40 46.96
C ASP A 127 9.04 -40.16 45.87
N ASP A 128 10.14 -39.70 45.46
CA ASP A 128 11.51 -39.73 45.96
C ASP A 128 12.35 -40.89 45.39
N ARG A 129 13.52 -40.47 44.96
CA ARG A 129 14.85 -41.12 45.06
C ARG A 129 15.57 -41.66 43.84
N ARG A 130 16.64 -40.92 43.67
CA ARG A 130 18.06 -41.35 43.49
C ARG A 130 18.53 -41.76 42.10
N GLY A 131 19.54 -40.93 41.71
CA GLY A 131 20.62 -41.36 40.84
C GLY A 131 21.57 -42.38 41.54
N PRO A 132 22.68 -42.73 40.97
CA PRO A 132 23.82 -41.84 40.69
C PRO A 132 24.67 -42.22 39.45
N GLU A 133 25.57 -41.28 39.09
CA GLU A 133 27.02 -41.39 38.81
C GLU A 133 27.47 -42.48 37.82
N ASP A 134 28.33 -42.23 36.89
CA ASP A 134 29.74 -41.81 36.92
C ASP A 134 30.27 -41.55 35.50
N ALA A 135 30.94 -40.50 35.30
CA ALA A 135 32.37 -40.26 35.12
C ALA A 135 33.01 -40.81 33.82
N ASN A 136 33.58 -40.00 33.02
CA ASN A 136 35.01 -39.70 32.97
C ASN A 136 35.40 -38.94 31.70
N ARG A 137 35.94 -37.77 31.86
CA ARG A 137 37.31 -37.29 31.54
C ARG A 137 37.80 -37.69 30.14
N SER A 138 38.39 -36.88 29.34
CA SER A 138 39.33 -35.80 29.61
C SER A 138 39.78 -35.13 28.33
N THR A 139 40.05 -33.87 28.44
CA THR A 139 41.23 -33.10 28.04
C THR A 139 41.24 -32.51 26.62
N GLY A 140 41.16 -31.21 26.61
CA GLY A 140 41.89 -30.38 25.66
C GLY A 140 43.39 -30.29 26.11
N PRO A 141 44.21 -29.38 25.64
CA PRO A 141 44.03 -28.20 24.79
C PRO A 141 45.19 -28.01 23.78
N SER A 142 45.23 -26.85 23.19
CA SER A 142 46.43 -26.07 22.78
C SER A 142 46.62 -25.77 21.31
N ASP A 143 46.38 -24.52 21.01
CA ASP A 143 47.21 -23.69 20.19
C ASP A 143 48.68 -23.70 20.68
N PRO A 144 49.72 -23.41 19.90
CA PRO A 144 49.94 -22.11 19.28
C PRO A 144 50.84 -22.05 18.03
N ASN A 145 50.59 -21.03 17.20
CA ASN A 145 51.54 -19.97 16.79
C ASN A 145 52.89 -20.27 16.13
N ARG A 146 53.18 -19.43 15.11
CA ARG A 146 54.46 -18.97 14.56
C ARG A 146 55.08 -19.80 13.43
N THR A 147 55.59 -19.24 12.42
CA THR A 147 56.19 -17.95 11.98
C THR A 147 56.70 -18.11 10.56
N ALA A 148 56.55 -17.10 9.78
CA ALA A 148 57.57 -16.42 8.99
C ALA A 148 58.48 -17.17 8.01
N GLY A 149 58.67 -16.54 6.90
CA GLY A 149 59.88 -16.55 6.06
C GLY A 149 59.58 -16.59 4.59
N ASP A 150 59.52 -15.44 3.94
CA ASP A 150 60.44 -14.86 2.98
C ASP A 150 60.99 -15.85 1.90
N ASP A 151 60.84 -15.57 0.66
CA ASP A 151 61.72 -14.81 -0.21
C ASP A 151 61.51 -15.11 -1.71
N ALA A 152 61.44 -14.06 -2.47
CA ALA A 152 62.06 -13.74 -3.73
C ALA A 152 62.08 -14.70 -4.94
N GLY A 153 61.72 -14.13 -6.04
CA GLY A 153 62.55 -14.30 -7.25
C GLY A 153 61.83 -14.66 -8.53
N ALA A 154 61.47 -13.70 -9.26
CA ALA A 154 61.99 -13.36 -10.60
C ALA A 154 61.73 -14.33 -11.80
N ASP A 155 61.15 -13.75 -12.78
CA ASP A 155 61.51 -13.68 -14.21
C ASP A 155 61.13 -14.78 -15.19
N ALA A 156 60.56 -14.22 -16.25
CA ALA A 156 60.89 -14.37 -17.66
C ALA A 156 60.12 -15.36 -18.53
N SER A 157 59.34 -14.74 -19.39
CA SER A 157 59.37 -14.92 -20.87
C SER A 157 59.11 -16.27 -21.52
N GLY A 158 58.25 -16.28 -22.50
CA GLY A 158 58.39 -17.17 -23.64
C GLY A 158 57.14 -17.66 -24.32
N GLN A 159 56.58 -16.89 -25.24
CA GLN A 159 55.98 -17.47 -26.45
C GLN A 159 57.12 -18.09 -27.32
N PRO A 160 56.95 -18.97 -28.32
CA PRO A 160 55.86 -19.01 -29.29
C PRO A 160 55.56 -20.40 -29.95
N ASN A 161 54.52 -20.38 -30.81
CA ASN A 161 54.34 -21.10 -32.06
C ASN A 161 54.36 -22.63 -32.19
N GLY A 162 53.41 -23.14 -32.97
CA GLY A 162 53.63 -24.29 -33.86
C GLY A 162 52.35 -25.07 -34.20
N SER A 163 51.72 -24.72 -35.29
CA SER A 163 51.42 -25.50 -36.50
C SER A 163 50.61 -26.80 -36.39
N GLY A 164 49.53 -26.84 -37.17
CA GLY A 164 48.65 -27.95 -37.49
C GLY A 164 49.30 -29.20 -38.10
N PRO A 165 48.65 -30.08 -38.85
CA PRO A 165 47.55 -29.91 -39.79
C PRO A 165 46.52 -31.08 -39.90
N ARG A 166 45.40 -30.86 -40.64
CA ARG A 166 44.70 -31.71 -41.66
C ARG A 166 44.18 -33.11 -41.22
N GLU A 167 43.10 -33.61 -41.71
CA GLU A 167 42.39 -33.89 -42.95
C GLU A 167 41.07 -34.59 -42.59
N ASP A 168 39.99 -34.79 -43.27
CA ASP A 168 39.49 -34.64 -44.62
C ASP A 168 38.02 -35.09 -44.66
N GLY A 169 37.29 -34.74 -45.69
CA GLY A 169 36.21 -35.51 -46.28
C GLY A 169 34.85 -34.79 -46.37
N GLU A 170 34.59 -34.10 -47.40
CA GLU A 170 33.95 -34.40 -48.68
C GLU A 170 32.48 -34.80 -48.58
N SER A 171 31.50 -34.30 -49.28
CA SER A 171 31.27 -33.94 -50.69
C SER A 171 29.84 -33.34 -50.76
N GLY A 172 29.39 -32.44 -51.53
CA GLY A 172 29.48 -32.21 -52.94
C GLY A 172 28.09 -31.86 -53.49
N ASN A 173 27.87 -30.84 -54.11
CA ASN A 173 27.50 -30.66 -55.56
C ASN A 173 26.68 -29.37 -55.79
N ARG A 174 27.29 -28.38 -56.39
CA ARG A 174 27.31 -27.95 -57.80
C ARG A 174 25.93 -27.66 -58.42
N ARG A 175 25.75 -26.47 -58.81
CA ARG A 175 25.84 -25.67 -60.09
C ARG A 175 24.48 -25.03 -60.39
N ARG A 176 24.33 -23.85 -60.99
CA ARG A 176 24.93 -23.02 -62.02
C ARG A 176 24.26 -21.65 -62.08
N ARG A 177 25.03 -20.58 -62.15
CA ARG A 177 25.14 -19.50 -63.16
C ARG A 177 23.92 -19.22 -64.07
N ARG A 178 23.42 -17.96 -64.14
CA ARG A 178 23.88 -16.91 -65.09
C ARG A 178 22.91 -15.71 -65.08
N ARG A 179 23.49 -14.50 -64.93
CA ARG A 179 23.33 -13.25 -65.69
C ARG A 179 21.96 -12.85 -66.25
N GLY A 180 21.65 -11.54 -66.00
CA GLY A 180 20.90 -10.68 -66.92
C GLY A 180 20.35 -9.45 -66.21
N ARG A 181 21.06 -8.38 -66.32
CA ARG A 181 20.81 -6.98 -66.64
C ARG A 181 19.40 -6.39 -66.43
N ASP A 182 19.42 -5.31 -65.64
CA ASP A 182 18.72 -4.02 -65.79
C ASP A 182 17.24 -3.97 -66.21
N ARG A 183 16.44 -3.44 -65.31
CA ARG A 183 15.67 -2.20 -65.52
C ARG A 183 14.78 -1.86 -64.35
N ASP A 184 14.84 -0.61 -64.00
CA ASP A 184 13.97 0.17 -63.15
C ASP A 184 12.51 -0.26 -63.11
N ARG A 185 11.94 -0.32 -61.89
CA ARG A 185 10.75 0.42 -61.46
C ARG A 185 10.18 -0.14 -60.15
N ASN A 186 10.26 0.72 -59.17
CA ASN A 186 9.23 0.97 -58.15
C ASN A 186 8.15 -0.11 -58.01
N ARG A 187 8.21 -0.87 -56.87
CA ARG A 187 7.01 -1.26 -56.14
C ARG A 187 7.35 -1.86 -54.77
N GLU A 188 6.76 -1.27 -53.79
CA GLU A 188 6.58 -1.65 -52.42
C GLU A 188 6.40 -3.15 -52.20
N GLY A 189 7.14 -3.69 -51.23
CA GLY A 189 6.94 -5.01 -50.64
C GLY A 189 7.28 -4.93 -49.17
N GLY A 190 6.25 -4.86 -48.34
CA GLY A 190 6.32 -4.73 -46.89
C GLY A 190 6.97 -5.92 -46.20
N GLN A 191 7.79 -5.63 -45.21
CA GLN A 191 8.24 -6.54 -44.17
C GLN A 191 7.20 -6.62 -43.07
N PRO A 192 7.02 -7.77 -42.39
CA PRO A 192 6.07 -7.88 -41.28
C PRO A 192 6.58 -7.12 -40.09
N GLY A 193 5.67 -6.33 -39.49
CA GLY A 193 5.93 -5.32 -38.49
C GLY A 193 6.42 -5.85 -37.16
N GLN A 194 7.42 -5.17 -36.65
CA GLN A 194 7.68 -5.04 -35.23
C GLN A 194 6.56 -4.21 -34.59
N PRO A 195 6.07 -4.54 -33.39
CA PRO A 195 5.05 -3.71 -32.73
C PRO A 195 5.66 -2.40 -32.22
N GLY A 196 5.21 -1.33 -32.82
CA GLY A 196 4.92 -0.06 -32.19
C GLY A 196 6.05 0.81 -31.68
N ALA A 197 6.95 1.30 -32.55
CA ALA A 197 7.46 2.64 -32.36
C ALA A 197 6.48 3.61 -33.05
N ALA A 198 5.74 4.37 -32.29
CA ALA A 198 4.97 5.47 -32.82
C ALA A 198 5.91 6.42 -33.59
N PRO A 199 5.57 6.87 -34.81
CA PRO A 199 6.38 7.85 -35.51
C PRO A 199 6.36 9.14 -34.68
N ALA A 200 7.53 9.55 -34.20
CA ALA A 200 7.73 10.88 -33.65
C ALA A 200 7.44 11.89 -34.77
N LEU A 201 6.23 12.42 -34.80
CA LEU A 201 5.95 13.65 -35.55
C LEU A 201 6.79 14.72 -34.85
N ALA A 202 7.58 15.44 -35.63
CA ALA A 202 8.40 16.52 -35.13
C ALA A 202 7.48 17.51 -34.39
N ASP A 203 7.67 17.69 -33.09
CA ASP A 203 6.92 18.62 -32.23
C ASP A 203 6.99 20.07 -32.74
N ASP A 204 7.93 20.37 -33.63
CA ASP A 204 8.16 21.68 -34.24
C ASP A 204 7.11 22.12 -35.28
N GLN A 205 6.12 21.28 -35.64
CA GLN A 205 5.13 21.61 -36.70
C GLN A 205 3.70 21.84 -36.19
N TRP A 206 3.45 21.73 -34.88
CA TRP A 206 2.12 21.98 -34.36
C TRP A 206 1.87 23.49 -34.22
N GLN A 207 0.81 24.01 -34.87
CA GLN A 207 0.46 25.43 -34.93
C GLN A 207 -0.79 25.81 -34.12
N GLY A 208 -1.27 24.88 -33.27
CA GLY A 208 -2.42 25.14 -32.39
C GLY A 208 -2.03 25.94 -31.15
N GLU A 209 -3.03 26.28 -30.32
CA GLU A 209 -2.80 26.88 -29.01
C GLU A 209 -2.42 25.83 -27.99
N PRO A 210 -1.26 25.94 -27.31
CA PRO A 210 -0.84 24.99 -26.28
C PRO A 210 -1.78 25.04 -25.07
N VAL A 211 -2.04 23.86 -24.47
CA VAL A 211 -2.83 23.74 -23.23
C VAL A 211 -1.87 23.60 -22.08
N GLU A 212 -1.98 24.48 -21.08
CA GLU A 212 -1.21 24.35 -19.85
C GLU A 212 -1.61 23.08 -19.08
N VAL A 213 -0.60 22.37 -18.58
CA VAL A 213 -0.78 21.12 -17.84
C VAL A 213 0.15 21.07 -16.65
N SER A 214 -0.34 20.45 -15.58
CA SER A 214 0.41 20.21 -14.35
C SER A 214 0.08 18.82 -13.80
N GLY A 215 1.09 18.04 -13.41
CA GLY A 215 0.83 16.71 -12.88
C GLY A 215 2.10 15.96 -12.49
N LEU A 216 1.92 14.72 -12.05
CA LEU A 216 2.98 13.83 -11.60
C LEU A 216 3.46 12.93 -12.73
N LEU A 217 4.77 12.82 -12.89
CA LEU A 217 5.38 11.97 -13.91
C LEU A 217 5.42 10.50 -13.45
N ASP A 218 4.74 9.64 -14.20
CA ASP A 218 4.84 8.18 -14.08
C ASP A 218 5.65 7.63 -15.26
N LEU A 219 6.93 7.28 -14.99
CA LEU A 219 7.85 6.74 -15.98
C LEU A 219 7.62 5.24 -16.20
N ARG A 220 7.76 4.82 -17.47
CA ARG A 220 7.79 3.42 -17.87
C ARG A 220 9.23 2.92 -18.04
N GLU A 221 9.42 1.61 -17.99
CA GLU A 221 10.73 0.97 -18.12
C GLU A 221 11.43 1.32 -19.43
N GLU A 222 10.65 1.57 -20.50
CA GLU A 222 11.15 1.95 -21.81
C GLU A 222 11.69 3.40 -21.86
N GLY A 223 11.54 4.16 -20.76
CA GLY A 223 12.10 5.50 -20.59
C GLY A 223 11.21 6.64 -21.07
N TYR A 224 9.99 6.39 -21.55
CA TYR A 224 8.94 7.41 -21.72
C TYR A 224 8.04 7.42 -20.50
N GLY A 225 7.17 8.44 -20.37
CA GLY A 225 6.26 8.52 -19.25
C GLY A 225 4.92 9.13 -19.61
N PHE A 226 4.07 9.20 -18.58
CA PHE A 226 2.80 9.89 -18.62
C PHE A 226 2.72 10.87 -17.45
N LEU A 227 2.29 12.09 -17.73
CA LEU A 227 2.00 13.06 -16.72
C LEU A 227 0.57 12.81 -16.21
N ARG A 228 0.43 12.40 -14.96
CA ARG A 228 -0.86 12.15 -14.30
C ARG A 228 -1.47 13.48 -13.91
N LEU A 229 -2.55 13.88 -14.59
CA LEU A 229 -3.23 15.15 -14.32
C LEU A 229 -4.28 15.04 -13.22
N ASN A 230 -4.86 13.85 -13.04
CA ASN A 230 -5.98 13.61 -12.14
C ASN A 230 -5.56 12.66 -11.00
N GLY A 231 -4.62 13.09 -10.16
CA GLY A 231 -4.13 12.31 -9.03
C GLY A 231 -3.06 11.28 -9.41
N TYR A 232 -3.10 10.06 -8.84
CA TYR A 232 -2.02 9.08 -8.90
C TYR A 232 -2.30 7.91 -9.85
N LEU A 233 -3.54 7.76 -10.30
CA LEU A 233 -3.94 6.67 -11.19
C LEU A 233 -3.95 7.08 -12.65
N PRO A 234 -3.77 6.13 -13.58
CA PRO A 234 -3.88 6.39 -15.01
C PRO A 234 -5.25 6.94 -15.42
N SER A 235 -5.24 7.97 -16.25
CA SER A 235 -6.45 8.56 -16.83
C SER A 235 -6.33 8.70 -18.36
N ARG A 236 -7.45 9.02 -19.01
CA ARG A 236 -7.47 9.28 -20.47
C ARG A 236 -6.86 10.62 -20.83
N ASP A 237 -6.80 11.52 -19.86
CA ASP A 237 -6.32 12.88 -20.02
C ASP A 237 -4.80 12.98 -19.80
N ASP A 238 -4.16 11.90 -19.37
CA ASP A 238 -2.73 11.84 -19.10
C ASP A 238 -1.92 12.25 -20.33
N VAL A 239 -0.90 13.06 -20.09
CA VAL A 239 -0.07 13.63 -21.15
C VAL A 239 1.18 12.80 -21.35
N TYR A 240 1.43 12.38 -22.58
CA TYR A 240 2.63 11.64 -22.96
C TYR A 240 3.88 12.51 -22.86
N VAL A 241 4.92 11.99 -22.20
CA VAL A 241 6.24 12.60 -22.04
C VAL A 241 7.25 11.74 -22.78
N SER A 242 7.95 12.34 -23.74
CA SER A 242 8.87 11.62 -24.62
C SER A 242 10.17 11.24 -23.93
N VAL A 243 10.81 10.15 -24.39
CA VAL A 243 12.16 9.73 -23.94
C VAL A 243 13.19 10.87 -24.08
N LYS A 244 13.04 11.70 -25.12
CA LYS A 244 13.93 12.85 -25.37
C LYS A 244 13.84 13.87 -24.24
N GLN A 245 12.62 14.25 -23.84
CA GLN A 245 12.39 15.19 -22.73
C GLN A 245 12.86 14.61 -21.40
N VAL A 246 12.55 13.34 -21.11
CA VAL A 246 13.03 12.64 -19.91
C VAL A 246 14.54 12.71 -19.79
N ARG A 247 15.27 12.42 -20.86
CA ARG A 247 16.75 12.45 -20.87
C ARG A 247 17.31 13.87 -20.85
N GLN A 248 16.66 14.79 -21.54
CA GLN A 248 17.11 16.18 -21.62
C GLN A 248 17.11 16.86 -20.26
N PHE A 249 16.05 16.69 -19.47
CA PHE A 249 15.85 17.34 -18.19
C PHE A 249 16.15 16.43 -16.98
N GLY A 250 16.65 15.21 -17.21
CA GLY A 250 16.94 14.24 -16.13
C GLY A 250 15.72 13.91 -15.28
N LEU A 251 14.54 13.81 -15.91
CA LEU A 251 13.27 13.57 -15.21
C LEU A 251 13.22 12.19 -14.57
N ARG A 252 12.57 12.11 -13.41
CA ARG A 252 12.41 10.89 -12.63
C ARG A 252 10.93 10.63 -12.32
N LYS A 253 10.58 9.38 -12.07
CA LYS A 253 9.25 9.02 -11.59
C LYS A 253 8.95 9.80 -10.31
N GLY A 254 7.74 10.36 -10.23
CA GLY A 254 7.31 11.19 -9.10
C GLY A 254 7.66 12.68 -9.19
N ASP A 255 8.39 13.12 -10.24
CA ASP A 255 8.55 14.56 -10.49
C ASP A 255 7.20 15.21 -10.80
N HIS A 256 6.94 16.36 -10.20
CA HIS A 256 5.80 17.19 -10.52
C HIS A 256 6.21 18.17 -11.63
N ILE A 257 5.55 18.08 -12.77
CA ILE A 257 5.90 18.86 -13.97
C ILE A 257 4.76 19.83 -14.30
N LYS A 258 5.10 21.09 -14.49
CA LYS A 258 4.25 22.08 -15.15
C LYS A 258 4.80 22.39 -16.51
N GLY A 259 3.91 22.57 -17.48
CA GLY A 259 4.29 22.83 -18.84
C GLY A 259 3.11 22.98 -19.77
N ALA A 260 3.33 22.82 -21.06
CA ALA A 260 2.31 22.93 -22.06
C ALA A 260 2.23 21.67 -22.94
N SER A 261 1.02 21.24 -23.24
CA SER A 261 0.72 20.07 -24.06
C SER A 261 -0.02 20.45 -25.35
N ARG A 262 0.00 19.56 -26.31
CA ARG A 262 -0.91 19.58 -27.46
C ARG A 262 -1.96 18.48 -27.37
N PRO A 263 -3.15 18.67 -27.89
CA PRO A 263 -4.15 17.63 -28.00
C PRO A 263 -3.60 16.41 -28.78
N ALA A 264 -4.15 15.23 -28.49
CA ALA A 264 -3.81 14.00 -29.19
C ALA A 264 -4.08 14.14 -30.71
N ALA A 265 -3.12 13.76 -31.53
CA ALA A 265 -3.30 13.68 -32.97
C ALA A 265 -4.20 12.47 -33.33
N ARG A 266 -4.69 12.42 -34.59
CA ARG A 266 -5.67 11.42 -35.05
C ARG A 266 -5.27 9.96 -34.77
N ASN A 267 -3.96 9.68 -34.67
CA ASN A 267 -3.42 8.33 -34.43
C ASN A 267 -2.82 8.17 -33.01
N GLU A 268 -2.94 9.15 -32.15
CA GLU A 268 -2.43 9.15 -30.79
C GLU A 268 -3.57 8.94 -29.79
N LYS A 269 -3.29 8.24 -28.70
CA LYS A 269 -4.28 7.99 -27.65
C LYS A 269 -4.32 9.10 -26.61
N ASN A 270 -3.17 9.73 -26.36
CA ASN A 270 -2.97 10.72 -25.30
C ASN A 270 -2.47 12.05 -25.89
N PRO A 271 -2.76 13.18 -25.24
CA PRO A 271 -2.06 14.44 -25.49
C PRO A 271 -0.55 14.28 -25.35
N ALA A 272 0.25 15.15 -25.95
CA ALA A 272 1.71 15.07 -25.83
C ALA A 272 2.28 16.38 -25.26
N LEU A 273 3.27 16.26 -24.35
CA LEU A 273 3.94 17.39 -23.75
C LEU A 273 4.85 18.07 -24.79
N LEU A 274 4.67 19.37 -24.97
CA LEU A 274 5.45 20.19 -25.91
C LEU A 274 6.66 20.82 -25.23
N ARG A 275 6.45 21.43 -24.06
CA ARG A 275 7.51 22.07 -23.30
C ARG A 275 7.31 21.85 -21.82
N ILE A 276 8.40 21.97 -21.09
CA ILE A 276 8.43 21.90 -19.63
C ILE A 276 8.82 23.28 -19.13
N ASP A 277 8.01 23.85 -18.28
CA ASP A 277 8.22 25.18 -17.70
C ASP A 277 8.81 25.08 -16.30
N GLU A 278 8.36 24.10 -15.50
CA GLU A 278 8.85 23.86 -14.14
C GLU A 278 8.96 22.35 -13.87
N VAL A 279 9.93 21.94 -13.08
CA VAL A 279 10.04 20.61 -12.47
C VAL A 279 10.14 20.79 -10.96
N ASN A 280 9.17 20.26 -10.22
CA ASN A 280 9.07 20.37 -8.77
C ASN A 280 9.17 21.83 -8.26
N GLU A 281 8.52 22.76 -8.97
CA GLU A 281 8.53 24.20 -8.67
C GLU A 281 9.89 24.89 -8.94
N GLY A 282 10.85 24.18 -9.51
CA GLY A 282 12.17 24.67 -9.86
C GLY A 282 12.44 24.75 -11.36
N ASP A 283 13.60 25.30 -11.72
CA ASP A 283 14.09 25.37 -13.10
C ASP A 283 14.39 23.96 -13.63
N PRO A 284 13.80 23.55 -14.77
CA PRO A 284 14.02 22.23 -15.37
C PRO A 284 15.50 21.93 -15.67
N GLU A 285 16.31 22.93 -16.01
CA GLU A 285 17.73 22.74 -16.33
C GLU A 285 18.55 22.34 -15.09
N LEU A 286 18.17 22.81 -13.90
CA LEU A 286 18.84 22.48 -12.63
C LEU A 286 18.50 21.07 -12.14
N ASN A 287 17.39 20.49 -12.63
CA ASN A 287 16.92 19.18 -12.19
C ASN A 287 17.91 18.03 -12.51
N ARG A 288 18.78 18.20 -13.50
CA ARG A 288 19.75 17.17 -13.93
C ARG A 288 20.80 16.85 -12.89
N ASP A 289 21.23 17.84 -12.12
CA ASP A 289 22.35 17.73 -11.16
C ASP A 289 21.87 17.34 -9.76
N ARG A 290 20.57 17.10 -9.58
CA ARG A 290 19.95 16.66 -8.34
C ARG A 290 20.48 15.28 -7.92
N ARG A 291 20.90 15.11 -6.67
CA ARG A 291 21.31 13.82 -6.10
C ARG A 291 20.16 12.81 -6.14
N HIS A 292 20.48 11.53 -6.27
CA HIS A 292 19.48 10.50 -6.13
C HIS A 292 19.19 10.22 -4.67
N PHE A 293 17.94 9.95 -4.36
CA PHE A 293 17.50 9.60 -3.00
C PHE A 293 18.29 8.42 -2.42
N ASP A 294 18.59 7.43 -3.25
CA ASP A 294 19.32 6.23 -2.81
C ASP A 294 20.82 6.51 -2.53
N ASP A 295 21.35 7.64 -3.00
CA ASP A 295 22.73 8.10 -2.77
C ASP A 295 22.86 9.01 -1.54
N LEU A 296 21.74 9.34 -0.88
CA LEU A 296 21.73 10.17 0.32
C LEU A 296 22.21 9.38 1.54
N THR A 297 23.02 10.02 2.38
CA THR A 297 23.56 9.44 3.62
C THR A 297 22.49 9.39 4.71
N ALA A 298 22.10 8.19 5.16
CA ALA A 298 21.07 8.01 6.16
C ALA A 298 21.64 8.22 7.58
N LEU A 299 20.97 9.07 8.36
CA LEU A 299 21.24 9.34 9.78
C LEU A 299 20.15 8.74 10.67
N HIS A 300 20.46 8.61 11.97
CA HIS A 300 19.43 8.36 12.98
C HIS A 300 18.51 9.58 13.09
N PRO A 301 17.20 9.38 13.31
CA PRO A 301 16.28 10.47 13.64
C PRO A 301 16.70 11.13 14.96
N ASP A 302 17.14 12.39 14.90
CA ASP A 302 17.64 13.19 16.04
C ASP A 302 16.99 14.58 16.12
N GLU A 303 16.04 14.86 15.22
CA GLU A 303 15.28 16.11 15.20
C GLU A 303 13.80 15.80 15.49
N PRO A 304 13.33 16.13 16.71
CA PRO A 304 11.97 15.79 17.12
C PRO A 304 10.93 16.56 16.32
N LEU A 305 9.77 15.92 16.12
CA LEU A 305 8.55 16.52 15.59
C LEU A 305 7.47 16.51 16.69
N PRO A 306 7.50 17.44 17.66
CA PRO A 306 6.52 17.52 18.72
C PRO A 306 5.11 17.65 18.18
N LEU A 307 4.21 16.80 18.69
CA LEU A 307 2.81 16.76 18.29
C LEU A 307 1.92 17.59 19.22
N GLU A 308 2.33 17.86 20.46
CA GLU A 308 1.57 18.67 21.41
C GLU A 308 1.23 20.03 20.80
N THR A 309 -0.07 20.35 20.71
CA THR A 309 -0.55 21.63 20.16
C THR A 309 -0.98 22.55 21.29
N ALA A 310 -0.60 23.82 21.23
CA ALA A 310 -0.95 24.81 22.25
C ALA A 310 -2.48 24.96 22.38
N GLY A 311 -3.01 24.67 23.59
CA GLY A 311 -4.45 24.76 23.86
C GLY A 311 -5.31 23.66 23.25
N GLY A 312 -4.70 22.62 22.71
CA GLY A 312 -5.41 21.44 22.19
C GLY A 312 -6.18 20.70 23.29
N SER A 313 -7.40 20.31 23.01
CA SER A 313 -8.23 19.52 23.94
C SER A 313 -8.05 18.00 23.77
N ASP A 314 -7.46 17.56 22.66
CA ASP A 314 -7.19 16.14 22.41
C ASP A 314 -5.91 15.73 23.14
N PRO A 315 -5.97 14.74 24.06
CA PRO A 315 -4.79 14.24 24.74
C PRO A 315 -3.87 13.38 23.84
N THR A 316 -4.33 12.99 22.67
CA THR A 316 -3.62 12.04 21.79
C THR A 316 -2.21 12.51 21.41
N PRO A 317 -1.99 13.75 20.91
CA PRO A 317 -0.68 14.24 20.58
C PRO A 317 0.30 14.24 21.77
N ARG A 318 -0.20 14.67 22.93
CA ARG A 318 0.58 14.72 24.18
C ARG A 318 1.01 13.33 24.66
N LEU A 319 0.10 12.35 24.56
CA LEU A 319 0.41 10.95 24.89
C LEU A 319 1.50 10.40 23.98
N ILE A 320 1.42 10.66 22.66
CA ILE A 320 2.41 10.18 21.71
C ILE A 320 3.78 10.75 22.01
N ASP A 321 3.88 12.06 22.26
CA ASP A 321 5.16 12.72 22.58
C ASP A 321 5.84 12.14 23.83
N LEU A 322 5.05 11.73 24.84
CA LEU A 322 5.58 11.15 26.08
C LEU A 322 5.96 9.66 25.94
N LEU A 323 5.23 8.91 25.10
CA LEU A 323 5.34 7.45 25.04
C LEU A 323 6.17 6.96 23.85
N ALA A 324 5.95 7.57 22.70
CA ALA A 324 6.58 7.19 21.44
C ALA A 324 6.83 8.45 20.59
N PRO A 325 7.76 9.32 20.99
CA PRO A 325 8.03 10.57 20.30
C PRO A 325 8.41 10.34 18.84
N VAL A 326 7.92 11.23 17.98
CA VAL A 326 8.15 11.21 16.54
C VAL A 326 9.31 12.14 16.19
N ALA A 327 10.10 11.78 15.20
CA ALA A 327 11.21 12.57 14.70
C ALA A 327 11.28 12.58 13.18
N LYS A 328 11.96 13.56 12.60
CA LYS A 328 12.25 13.62 11.16
C LYS A 328 13.06 12.40 10.72
N GLY A 329 12.60 11.73 9.67
CA GLY A 329 13.21 10.48 9.20
C GLY A 329 12.78 9.23 9.96
N GLN A 330 11.78 9.32 10.85
CA GLN A 330 11.27 8.22 11.64
C GLN A 330 10.61 7.14 10.78
N ARG A 331 10.86 5.90 11.13
CA ARG A 331 10.21 4.72 10.58
C ARG A 331 9.32 4.12 11.67
N GLY A 332 8.10 4.68 11.79
CA GLY A 332 7.17 4.37 12.87
C GLY A 332 6.10 3.37 12.46
N LEU A 333 5.79 2.46 13.37
CA LEU A 333 4.68 1.51 13.26
C LEU A 333 3.58 1.87 14.26
N ILE A 334 2.37 2.10 13.76
CA ILE A 334 1.16 2.22 14.55
C ILE A 334 0.50 0.85 14.57
N VAL A 335 0.77 0.07 15.62
CA VAL A 335 0.31 -1.31 15.76
C VAL A 335 -1.10 -1.34 16.31
N ALA A 336 -2.05 -1.71 15.48
CA ALA A 336 -3.46 -1.52 15.78
C ALA A 336 -4.29 -2.82 15.64
N PRO A 337 -4.92 -3.29 16.71
CA PRO A 337 -6.01 -4.25 16.56
C PRO A 337 -7.20 -3.63 15.82
N PRO A 338 -8.03 -4.43 15.11
CA PRO A 338 -9.21 -3.91 14.45
C PRO A 338 -10.15 -3.17 15.42
N LYS A 339 -10.63 -1.99 15.00
CA LYS A 339 -11.55 -1.12 15.76
C LYS A 339 -10.94 -0.49 17.03
N SER A 340 -9.64 -0.32 17.08
CA SER A 340 -8.94 0.33 18.20
C SER A 340 -8.86 1.87 18.10
N GLY A 341 -9.45 2.48 17.07
CA GLY A 341 -9.41 3.93 16.85
C GLY A 341 -8.26 4.41 16.00
N THR A 342 -7.75 3.57 15.11
CA THR A 342 -6.60 3.83 14.23
C THR A 342 -6.77 5.10 13.41
N THR A 343 -7.91 5.28 12.73
CA THR A 343 -8.20 6.48 11.92
C THR A 343 -8.10 7.78 12.74
N THR A 344 -8.59 7.76 13.99
CA THR A 344 -8.51 8.93 14.89
C THR A 344 -7.06 9.28 15.22
N ILE A 345 -6.23 8.27 15.52
CA ILE A 345 -4.79 8.47 15.81
C ILE A 345 -4.07 9.04 14.59
N VAL A 346 -4.28 8.44 13.41
CA VAL A 346 -3.69 8.89 12.13
C VAL A 346 -4.08 10.34 11.83
N THR A 347 -5.37 10.69 12.03
CA THR A 347 -5.86 12.06 11.84
C THR A 347 -5.22 13.03 12.81
N ALA A 348 -5.15 12.67 14.11
CA ALA A 348 -4.56 13.52 15.13
C ALA A 348 -3.06 13.79 14.87
N ILE A 349 -2.30 12.78 14.44
CA ILE A 349 -0.89 12.93 14.07
C ILE A 349 -0.74 13.87 12.87
N ALA A 350 -1.51 13.66 11.80
CA ALA A 350 -1.45 14.49 10.60
C ALA A 350 -1.73 15.96 10.93
N GLN A 351 -2.82 16.23 11.65
CA GLN A 351 -3.19 17.58 12.08
C GLN A 351 -2.15 18.24 12.98
N ALA A 352 -1.56 17.47 13.90
CA ALA A 352 -0.54 17.99 14.82
C ALA A 352 0.74 18.38 14.07
N ILE A 353 1.19 17.57 13.11
CA ILE A 353 2.35 17.88 12.26
C ILE A 353 2.07 19.13 11.43
N GLU A 354 0.90 19.22 10.78
CA GLU A 354 0.51 20.41 10.00
C GLU A 354 0.48 21.69 10.83
N ALA A 355 -0.03 21.60 12.07
CA ALA A 355 -0.15 22.75 12.95
C ALA A 355 1.19 23.24 13.50
N ASN A 356 2.08 22.31 13.89
CA ASN A 356 3.33 22.62 14.58
C ASN A 356 4.51 22.76 13.60
N HIS A 357 4.46 22.12 12.44
CA HIS A 357 5.57 22.01 11.48
C HIS A 357 5.14 22.38 10.05
N PRO A 358 4.83 23.65 9.78
CA PRO A 358 4.30 24.09 8.48
C PRO A 358 5.28 23.89 7.31
N ASP A 359 6.57 23.72 7.61
CA ASP A 359 7.63 23.45 6.63
C ASP A 359 7.69 21.97 6.21
N VAL A 360 7.02 21.08 6.93
CA VAL A 360 6.96 19.65 6.62
C VAL A 360 5.84 19.38 5.63
N HIS A 361 6.16 18.78 4.50
CA HIS A 361 5.16 18.31 3.54
C HIS A 361 4.45 17.07 4.07
N VAL A 362 3.19 17.24 4.50
CA VAL A 362 2.37 16.13 5.00
C VAL A 362 1.64 15.46 3.85
N MET A 363 1.83 14.14 3.73
CA MET A 363 1.12 13.29 2.79
C MET A 363 0.38 12.20 3.56
N VAL A 364 -0.94 12.12 3.41
CA VAL A 364 -1.74 11.05 4.00
C VAL A 364 -2.05 10.01 2.92
N LEU A 365 -1.48 8.83 3.06
CA LEU A 365 -1.68 7.72 2.12
C LEU A 365 -2.68 6.72 2.68
N LEU A 366 -3.80 6.53 1.98
CA LEU A 366 -4.89 5.63 2.35
C LEU A 366 -5.03 4.51 1.31
N VAL A 367 -4.74 3.28 1.71
CA VAL A 367 -4.78 2.12 0.83
C VAL A 367 -5.83 1.11 1.29
N ASP A 368 -6.70 0.68 0.36
CA ASP A 368 -7.79 -0.26 0.64
C ASP A 368 -8.72 0.28 1.75
N GLU A 369 -8.98 1.61 1.73
CA GLU A 369 -9.81 2.30 2.72
C GLU A 369 -11.20 2.61 2.14
N ARG A 370 -12.12 2.97 3.00
CA ARG A 370 -13.50 3.29 2.64
C ARG A 370 -13.58 4.69 2.02
N PRO A 371 -14.42 4.91 0.98
CA PRO A 371 -14.61 6.22 0.37
C PRO A 371 -15.02 7.32 1.37
N GLU A 372 -15.85 6.98 2.36
CA GLU A 372 -16.28 7.91 3.41
C GLU A 372 -15.12 8.33 4.33
N GLU A 373 -14.19 7.40 4.65
CA GLU A 373 -12.99 7.70 5.45
C GLU A 373 -12.00 8.59 4.66
N VAL A 374 -11.85 8.32 3.36
CA VAL A 374 -11.05 9.18 2.46
C VAL A 374 -11.61 10.60 2.44
N THR A 375 -12.92 10.73 2.31
CA THR A 375 -13.58 12.05 2.32
C THR A 375 -13.44 12.76 3.67
N ALA A 376 -13.55 12.02 4.77
CA ALA A 376 -13.37 12.55 6.11
C ALA A 376 -11.94 13.06 6.31
N MET A 377 -10.94 12.29 5.89
CA MET A 377 -9.52 12.66 5.97
C MET A 377 -9.22 13.90 5.12
N ALA A 378 -9.69 13.95 3.88
CA ALA A 378 -9.50 15.11 2.99
C ALA A 378 -10.16 16.41 3.51
N ARG A 379 -11.12 16.30 4.44
CA ARG A 379 -11.73 17.46 5.11
C ARG A 379 -11.04 17.82 6.43
N ALA A 380 -10.36 16.85 7.03
CA ALA A 380 -9.73 17.00 8.33
C ALA A 380 -8.30 17.54 8.24
N THR A 381 -7.62 17.37 7.10
CA THR A 381 -6.21 17.71 6.88
C THR A 381 -6.07 18.66 5.69
N ASN A 382 -5.05 19.52 5.71
CA ASN A 382 -4.66 20.38 4.58
C ASN A 382 -3.58 19.74 3.72
N GLY A 383 -2.96 18.67 4.20
CA GLY A 383 -1.92 17.93 3.50
C GLY A 383 -2.43 17.21 2.26
N GLU A 384 -1.52 16.66 1.50
CA GLU A 384 -1.82 15.90 0.29
C GLU A 384 -2.45 14.54 0.65
N VAL A 385 -3.75 14.34 0.36
CA VAL A 385 -4.43 13.06 0.59
C VAL A 385 -4.38 12.21 -0.68
N VAL A 386 -3.65 11.11 -0.59
CA VAL A 386 -3.48 10.12 -1.66
C VAL A 386 -4.25 8.86 -1.28
N ALA A 387 -5.21 8.45 -2.09
CA ALA A 387 -6.07 7.34 -1.72
C ALA A 387 -6.32 6.35 -2.86
N SER A 388 -6.46 5.08 -2.48
CA SER A 388 -7.00 4.01 -3.31
C SER A 388 -8.00 3.20 -2.48
N THR A 389 -9.28 3.31 -2.84
CA THR A 389 -10.40 2.75 -2.08
C THR A 389 -10.56 1.24 -2.30
N PHE A 390 -11.22 0.55 -1.35
CA PHE A 390 -11.33 -0.91 -1.30
C PHE A 390 -12.02 -1.55 -2.52
N ASP A 391 -12.75 -0.76 -3.31
CA ASP A 391 -13.42 -1.18 -4.55
C ASP A 391 -12.49 -1.23 -5.77
N ARG A 392 -11.21 -0.87 -5.59
CA ARG A 392 -10.19 -0.90 -6.63
C ARG A 392 -9.43 -2.23 -6.64
N PRO A 393 -8.91 -2.65 -7.81
CA PRO A 393 -8.08 -3.84 -7.90
C PRO A 393 -6.72 -3.65 -7.19
N ALA A 394 -6.11 -4.76 -6.77
CA ALA A 394 -4.85 -4.76 -6.02
C ALA A 394 -3.70 -4.03 -6.73
N GLU A 395 -3.66 -4.11 -8.05
CA GLU A 395 -2.67 -3.44 -8.89
C GLU A 395 -2.76 -1.92 -8.81
N GLU A 396 -3.97 -1.37 -8.64
CA GLU A 396 -4.16 0.08 -8.46
C GLU A 396 -3.64 0.54 -7.10
N HIS A 397 -3.82 -0.26 -6.03
CA HIS A 397 -3.25 0.03 -4.72
C HIS A 397 -1.73 0.13 -4.76
N THR A 398 -1.09 -0.83 -5.45
CA THR A 398 0.38 -0.85 -5.59
C THR A 398 0.89 0.33 -6.41
N MET A 399 0.22 0.67 -7.53
CA MET A 399 0.61 1.81 -8.38
C MET A 399 0.52 3.15 -7.65
N VAL A 400 -0.56 3.37 -6.89
CA VAL A 400 -0.75 4.60 -6.09
C VAL A 400 0.35 4.73 -5.05
N ALA A 401 0.61 3.67 -4.28
CA ALA A 401 1.64 3.67 -3.25
C ALA A 401 3.06 3.90 -3.83
N GLU A 402 3.38 3.25 -4.95
CA GLU A 402 4.68 3.44 -5.62
C GLU A 402 4.88 4.87 -6.10
N LEU A 403 3.86 5.46 -6.75
CA LEU A 403 3.98 6.83 -7.25
C LEU A 403 4.04 7.85 -6.10
N ALA A 404 3.30 7.62 -5.00
CA ALA A 404 3.34 8.44 -3.80
C ALA A 404 4.74 8.41 -3.15
N LEU A 405 5.34 7.23 -3.01
CA LEU A 405 6.70 7.10 -2.50
C LEU A 405 7.71 7.83 -3.39
N GLU A 406 7.62 7.65 -4.71
CA GLU A 406 8.53 8.32 -5.63
C GLU A 406 8.35 9.85 -5.59
N ARG A 407 7.11 10.34 -5.44
CA ARG A 407 6.86 11.79 -5.19
C ARG A 407 7.55 12.28 -3.93
N ALA A 408 7.38 11.55 -2.82
CA ALA A 408 8.02 11.90 -1.55
C ALA A 408 9.55 11.93 -1.67
N LYS A 409 10.16 10.96 -2.35
CA LYS A 409 11.60 10.94 -2.61
C LYS A 409 12.07 12.15 -3.41
N ARG A 410 11.26 12.61 -4.40
CA ARG A 410 11.63 13.83 -5.18
C ARG A 410 11.68 15.06 -4.30
N LEU A 411 10.74 15.19 -3.37
CA LEU A 411 10.73 16.30 -2.42
C LEU A 411 11.96 16.26 -1.48
N VAL A 412 12.33 15.08 -0.99
CA VAL A 412 13.53 14.93 -0.13
C VAL A 412 14.82 15.22 -0.91
N GLU A 413 14.92 14.85 -2.18
CA GLU A 413 16.05 15.19 -3.05
C GLU A 413 16.25 16.71 -3.22
N GLU A 414 15.19 17.50 -2.97
CA GLU A 414 15.19 18.96 -2.95
C GLU A 414 15.50 19.54 -1.57
N GLY A 415 15.77 18.69 -0.58
CA GLY A 415 16.05 19.10 0.79
C GLY A 415 14.80 19.39 1.63
N LYS A 416 13.60 18.99 1.15
CA LYS A 416 12.35 19.15 1.91
C LYS A 416 12.17 18.03 2.91
N ASP A 417 11.53 18.32 4.03
CA ASP A 417 11.06 17.33 5.01
C ASP A 417 9.66 16.84 4.62
N VAL A 418 9.50 15.52 4.55
CA VAL A 418 8.24 14.88 4.15
C VAL A 418 7.79 13.92 5.24
N ALA A 419 6.53 13.97 5.62
CA ALA A 419 5.89 13.02 6.52
C ALA A 419 4.76 12.28 5.80
N ILE A 420 4.94 10.97 5.57
CA ILE A 420 3.88 10.10 5.07
C ILE A 420 3.17 9.45 6.25
N ILE A 421 1.91 9.80 6.46
CA ILE A 421 1.02 9.15 7.41
C ILE A 421 0.23 8.11 6.65
N PHE A 422 0.57 6.85 6.86
CA PHE A 422 0.14 5.74 5.99
C PHE A 422 -0.86 4.80 6.69
N ASP A 423 -2.10 4.80 6.26
CA ASP A 423 -3.11 3.81 6.64
C ASP A 423 -3.46 2.96 5.41
N GLY A 424 -2.92 1.78 5.24
CA GLY A 424 -2.59 0.62 5.96
C GLY A 424 -1.50 -0.19 5.28
N LEU A 425 -0.39 -0.31 5.96
CA LEU A 425 0.75 -1.11 5.48
C LEU A 425 0.40 -2.59 5.28
N THR A 426 -0.35 -3.18 6.22
CA THR A 426 -0.81 -4.57 6.10
C THR A 426 -1.68 -4.76 4.86
N ARG A 427 -2.54 -3.79 4.54
CA ARG A 427 -3.41 -3.84 3.35
C ARG A 427 -2.60 -3.71 2.06
N LEU A 428 -1.61 -2.83 2.04
CA LEU A 428 -0.67 -2.73 0.91
C LEU A 428 0.11 -4.03 0.70
N ALA A 429 0.63 -4.63 1.77
CA ALA A 429 1.33 -5.91 1.70
C ALA A 429 0.43 -7.04 1.17
N ARG A 430 -0.85 -7.06 1.56
CA ARG A 430 -1.85 -7.98 0.99
C ARG A 430 -2.08 -7.71 -0.51
N ALA A 431 -2.15 -6.45 -0.93
CA ALA A 431 -2.31 -6.09 -2.34
C ALA A 431 -1.14 -6.58 -3.19
N TYR A 432 0.11 -6.40 -2.72
CA TYR A 432 1.28 -6.95 -3.39
C TYR A 432 1.26 -8.49 -3.42
N ASN A 433 0.82 -9.15 -2.36
CA ASN A 433 0.69 -10.59 -2.32
C ASN A 433 -0.33 -11.10 -3.35
N LEU A 434 -1.46 -10.42 -3.52
CA LEU A 434 -2.47 -10.72 -4.52
C LEU A 434 -1.97 -10.47 -5.94
N ALA A 435 -1.29 -9.35 -6.19
CA ALA A 435 -0.71 -9.02 -7.49
C ALA A 435 0.39 -10.03 -7.89
N ALA A 436 1.26 -10.43 -6.97
CA ALA A 436 2.28 -11.45 -7.19
C ALA A 436 1.65 -12.83 -7.50
N ALA A 437 0.61 -13.21 -6.76
CA ALA A 437 -0.12 -14.45 -6.99
C ALA A 437 -0.82 -14.48 -8.35
N ALA A 438 -1.39 -13.35 -8.80
CA ALA A 438 -1.99 -13.21 -10.12
C ALA A 438 -0.94 -13.36 -11.24
N ALA A 439 0.24 -12.76 -11.07
CA ALA A 439 1.35 -12.87 -12.02
C ALA A 439 1.93 -14.30 -12.10
N ALA A 440 1.90 -15.06 -10.99
CA ALA A 440 2.41 -16.44 -10.91
C ALA A 440 1.48 -17.51 -11.50
N ALA A 441 0.50 -17.12 -12.35
CA ALA A 441 -0.43 -18.03 -13.04
C ALA A 441 -1.26 -18.96 -12.11
N GLY A 442 -1.83 -18.40 -11.06
CA GLY A 442 -2.86 -19.07 -10.27
C GLY A 442 -2.36 -20.07 -9.23
N ARG A 443 -1.08 -20.10 -8.92
CA ARG A 443 -0.56 -20.77 -7.73
C ARG A 443 -0.64 -19.83 -6.53
N VAL A 444 -1.83 -19.60 -6.04
CA VAL A 444 -1.96 -18.99 -4.71
C VAL A 444 -1.58 -20.07 -3.70
N PRO A 445 -0.52 -19.89 -2.89
CA PRO A 445 -0.32 -20.74 -1.74
C PRO A 445 -1.57 -20.64 -0.89
N SER A 446 -2.17 -21.78 -0.60
CA SER A 446 -3.35 -21.85 0.26
C SER A 446 -3.02 -21.22 1.62
N GLY A 447 -3.33 -19.93 1.77
CA GLY A 447 -3.15 -19.17 3.02
C GLY A 447 -1.73 -18.68 3.33
N GLY A 448 -0.82 -18.56 2.34
CA GLY A 448 0.55 -18.10 2.55
C GLY A 448 0.89 -16.76 1.88
N ILE A 449 2.08 -16.25 2.20
CA ILE A 449 2.68 -15.10 1.52
C ILE A 449 3.52 -15.61 0.35
N GLU A 450 3.29 -15.07 -0.84
CA GLU A 450 4.06 -15.40 -2.04
C GLU A 450 5.52 -14.94 -1.88
N THR A 451 6.44 -15.78 -2.36
CA THR A 451 7.87 -15.46 -2.25
C THR A 451 8.19 -14.13 -2.95
N GLY A 452 8.75 -13.20 -2.20
CA GLY A 452 9.09 -11.86 -2.70
C GLY A 452 7.96 -10.82 -2.66
N ALA A 453 6.73 -11.19 -2.32
CA ALA A 453 5.61 -10.24 -2.25
C ALA A 453 5.84 -9.10 -1.24
N LEU A 454 6.57 -9.34 -0.16
CA LEU A 454 6.88 -8.33 0.85
C LEU A 454 8.07 -7.44 0.50
N TYR A 455 8.81 -7.72 -0.58
CA TYR A 455 9.98 -6.92 -0.95
C TYR A 455 9.61 -5.45 -1.27
N ALA A 456 8.59 -5.25 -2.09
CA ALA A 456 8.17 -3.90 -2.49
C ALA A 456 7.59 -3.09 -1.31
N PRO A 457 6.66 -3.60 -0.47
CA PRO A 457 6.21 -2.88 0.71
C PRO A 457 7.33 -2.67 1.76
N LYS A 458 8.31 -3.58 1.87
CA LYS A 458 9.51 -3.34 2.70
C LYS A 458 10.38 -2.21 2.14
N LYS A 459 10.56 -2.15 0.82
CA LYS A 459 11.27 -1.04 0.17
C LYS A 459 10.54 0.28 0.38
N PHE A 460 9.20 0.27 0.34
CA PHE A 460 8.39 1.45 0.66
C PHE A 460 8.66 1.93 2.09
N TYR A 461 8.41 1.09 3.07
CA TYR A 461 8.55 1.42 4.49
C TYR A 461 10.02 1.73 4.87
N GLY A 462 10.96 0.99 4.32
CA GLY A 462 12.40 1.16 4.51
C GLY A 462 13.00 2.42 3.87
N ALA A 463 12.22 3.17 3.08
CA ALA A 463 12.66 4.43 2.52
C ALA A 463 12.76 5.54 3.58
N ALA A 464 12.06 5.42 4.72
CA ALA A 464 12.11 6.41 5.80
C ALA A 464 13.54 6.59 6.32
N ARG A 465 14.04 7.83 6.25
CA ARG A 465 15.38 8.24 6.70
C ARG A 465 15.49 9.74 6.84
N LYS A 466 16.38 10.20 7.75
CA LYS A 466 16.91 11.55 7.75
C LYS A 466 18.16 11.55 6.88
N ALA A 467 18.32 12.53 6.00
CA ALA A 467 19.50 12.65 5.14
C ALA A 467 20.49 13.68 5.69
N GLU A 468 21.79 13.36 5.66
CA GLU A 468 22.86 14.28 6.08
C GLU A 468 22.93 15.49 5.15
N GLU A 469 22.62 15.30 3.87
CA GLU A 469 22.64 16.34 2.85
C GLU A 469 21.46 17.32 2.92
N GLY A 470 20.51 17.05 3.81
CA GLY A 470 19.29 17.83 4.03
C GLY A 470 18.04 17.09 3.53
N GLY A 471 16.91 17.43 4.14
CA GLY A 471 15.64 16.76 3.95
C GLY A 471 15.49 15.45 4.72
N SER A 472 14.27 15.06 4.92
CA SER A 472 13.94 13.80 5.61
C SER A 472 12.67 13.17 5.04
N LEU A 473 12.57 11.85 5.11
CA LEU A 473 11.35 11.11 4.87
C LEU A 473 10.93 10.36 6.13
N THR A 474 9.88 10.86 6.77
CA THR A 474 9.22 10.20 7.91
C THR A 474 8.07 9.35 7.38
N ILE A 475 7.97 8.10 7.82
CA ILE A 475 6.84 7.22 7.48
C ILE A 475 6.26 6.65 8.76
N LEU A 476 5.02 7.03 9.09
CA LEU A 476 4.24 6.47 10.19
C LEU A 476 3.13 5.60 9.61
N ALA A 477 3.31 4.28 9.68
CA ALA A 477 2.44 3.33 8.99
C ALA A 477 1.62 2.47 9.96
N THR A 478 0.34 2.26 9.66
CA THR A 478 -0.51 1.38 10.45
C THR A 478 -0.26 -0.08 10.09
N ALA A 479 -0.10 -0.93 11.11
CA ALA A 479 0.00 -2.37 10.98
C ALA A 479 -1.12 -3.06 11.75
N LEU A 480 -1.88 -3.92 11.09
CA LEU A 480 -2.97 -4.67 11.70
C LEU A 480 -2.43 -5.90 12.44
N VAL A 481 -2.88 -6.06 13.68
CA VAL A 481 -2.60 -7.23 14.52
C VAL A 481 -3.89 -7.78 15.11
N GLU A 482 -3.85 -8.98 15.70
CA GLU A 482 -5.02 -9.62 16.33
C GLU A 482 -6.24 -9.76 15.39
N THR A 483 -6.00 -9.93 14.09
CA THR A 483 -7.06 -10.12 13.10
C THR A 483 -7.54 -11.57 13.02
N GLY A 484 -6.76 -12.50 13.59
CA GLY A 484 -6.95 -13.93 13.43
C GLY A 484 -6.44 -14.47 12.09
N SER A 485 -5.76 -13.65 11.30
CA SER A 485 -5.15 -14.02 10.01
C SER A 485 -3.65 -14.27 10.18
N ALA A 486 -3.20 -15.48 9.92
CA ALA A 486 -1.77 -15.82 9.96
C ALA A 486 -0.93 -14.99 8.96
N ILE A 487 -1.54 -14.51 7.87
CA ILE A 487 -0.87 -13.63 6.91
C ILE A 487 -0.56 -12.28 7.54
N ASP A 488 -1.48 -11.70 8.29
CA ASP A 488 -1.26 -10.40 8.94
C ASP A 488 -0.22 -10.47 10.03
N GLU A 489 -0.21 -11.55 10.79
CA GLU A 489 0.80 -11.83 11.80
C GLU A 489 2.20 -11.90 11.17
N ALA A 490 2.34 -12.67 10.09
CA ALA A 490 3.60 -12.77 9.35
C ALA A 490 4.03 -11.44 8.70
N ILE A 491 3.06 -10.66 8.19
CA ILE A 491 3.35 -9.31 7.69
C ILE A 491 3.86 -8.44 8.83
N PHE A 492 3.18 -8.43 9.98
CA PHE A 492 3.59 -7.63 11.12
C PHE A 492 5.01 -8.00 11.59
N GLU A 493 5.34 -9.29 11.75
CA GLU A 493 6.67 -9.76 12.15
C GLU A 493 7.77 -9.26 11.19
N GLU A 494 7.48 -9.22 9.88
CA GLU A 494 8.44 -8.75 8.87
C GLU A 494 8.74 -7.24 8.97
N PHE A 495 7.80 -6.44 9.44
CA PHE A 495 7.97 -4.99 9.56
C PHE A 495 8.44 -4.55 10.97
N ALA A 496 8.02 -5.23 12.03
CA ALA A 496 8.37 -4.90 13.40
C ALA A 496 9.89 -4.84 13.61
N GLY A 497 10.64 -5.78 13.01
CA GLY A 497 12.11 -5.80 13.08
C GLY A 497 12.81 -4.63 12.37
N THR A 498 12.10 -3.83 11.58
CA THR A 498 12.66 -2.68 10.85
C THR A 498 12.19 -1.33 11.38
N ALA A 499 11.18 -1.32 12.22
CA ALA A 499 10.68 -0.12 12.89
C ALA A 499 11.69 0.42 13.91
N ASN A 500 11.76 1.74 14.04
CA ASN A 500 12.49 2.42 15.10
C ASN A 500 11.59 3.23 16.02
N MET A 501 10.27 3.10 15.86
CA MET A 501 9.22 3.61 16.75
C MET A 501 8.00 2.70 16.64
N GLU A 502 7.41 2.36 17.75
CA GLU A 502 6.16 1.61 17.81
C GLU A 502 5.16 2.30 18.72
N LEU A 503 4.04 2.71 18.16
CA LEU A 503 2.86 3.17 18.87
C LEU A 503 1.83 2.05 18.86
N ARG A 504 1.59 1.41 19.99
CA ARG A 504 0.67 0.27 20.10
C ARG A 504 -0.69 0.70 20.63
N LEU A 505 -1.75 0.19 20.02
CA LEU A 505 -3.12 0.39 20.48
C LEU A 505 -3.62 -0.86 21.23
N ASP A 506 -4.36 -0.63 22.32
CA ASP A 506 -4.90 -1.70 23.16
C ASP A 506 -6.39 -1.95 22.84
N ARG A 507 -6.67 -3.17 22.40
CA ARG A 507 -8.03 -3.63 22.09
C ARG A 507 -8.97 -3.57 23.30
N ARG A 508 -8.47 -3.91 24.50
CA ARG A 508 -9.29 -3.96 25.73
C ARG A 508 -9.78 -2.57 26.14
N SER A 509 -8.90 -1.56 26.03
CA SER A 509 -9.25 -0.17 26.27
C SER A 509 -10.29 0.33 25.28
N ALA A 510 -10.12 0.03 23.98
CA ALA A 510 -11.07 0.39 22.92
C ALA A 510 -12.44 -0.27 23.10
N GLU A 511 -12.51 -1.54 23.47
CA GLU A 511 -13.77 -2.25 23.77
C GLU A 511 -14.52 -1.61 24.94
N ARG A 512 -13.80 -1.03 25.89
CA ARG A 512 -14.35 -0.27 27.04
C ARG A 512 -14.64 1.20 26.73
N ARG A 513 -14.40 1.65 25.48
CA ARG A 513 -14.58 3.03 25.03
C ARG A 513 -13.66 4.04 25.71
N ILE A 514 -12.46 3.61 26.14
CA ILE A 514 -11.40 4.48 26.62
C ILE A 514 -10.57 4.87 25.39
N PHE A 515 -10.53 6.15 25.06
CA PHE A 515 -9.80 6.70 23.94
C PHE A 515 -8.98 7.93 24.36
N PRO A 516 -7.78 8.11 23.76
CA PRO A 516 -7.12 7.21 22.81
C PRO A 516 -6.71 5.89 23.47
N ALA A 517 -6.95 4.78 22.78
CA ALA A 517 -6.71 3.44 23.32
C ALA A 517 -5.23 3.01 23.15
N ILE A 518 -4.30 3.82 23.67
CA ILE A 518 -2.86 3.59 23.54
C ILE A 518 -2.39 2.57 24.58
N ASP A 519 -1.53 1.65 24.18
CA ASP A 519 -0.79 0.79 25.10
C ASP A 519 0.43 1.57 25.64
N VAL A 520 0.28 2.06 26.85
CA VAL A 520 1.27 2.92 27.53
C VAL A 520 2.58 2.18 27.81
N VAL A 521 2.49 0.87 28.05
CA VAL A 521 3.64 0.05 28.47
C VAL A 521 4.46 -0.41 27.28
N ARG A 522 3.81 -0.69 26.16
CA ARG A 522 4.46 -1.28 24.98
C ARG A 522 4.82 -0.27 23.90
N SER A 523 4.33 0.96 23.98
CA SER A 523 4.70 2.01 23.04
C SER A 523 6.09 2.55 23.36
N SER A 524 6.94 2.74 22.32
CA SER A 524 8.32 3.22 22.52
C SER A 524 8.93 3.73 21.23
N THR A 525 9.96 4.58 21.36
CA THR A 525 10.83 5.03 20.27
C THR A 525 12.26 4.60 20.56
N GLY A 526 12.94 4.04 19.55
CA GLY A 526 14.35 3.70 19.63
C GLY A 526 15.22 4.95 19.59
N HIS A 527 16.31 4.96 20.34
CA HIS A 527 17.21 6.11 20.46
C HIS A 527 16.54 7.39 20.95
N GLU A 528 15.59 7.27 21.89
CA GLU A 528 14.88 8.41 22.47
C GLU A 528 15.80 9.42 23.16
N GLU A 529 17.00 8.99 23.54
CA GLU A 529 18.06 9.85 24.08
C GLU A 529 18.53 10.93 23.10
N LEU A 530 18.23 10.77 21.81
CA LEU A 530 18.50 11.79 20.79
C LEU A 530 17.38 12.82 20.65
N LEU A 531 16.18 12.51 21.20
CA LEU A 531 14.96 13.28 21.00
C LEU A 531 14.56 14.11 22.22
N PHE A 532 14.99 13.71 23.41
CA PHE A 532 14.74 14.45 24.63
C PHE A 532 15.98 15.22 25.08
N ASP A 533 15.78 16.42 25.55
CA ASP A 533 16.85 17.17 26.20
C ASP A 533 17.35 16.41 27.44
N GLY A 534 18.63 16.65 27.79
CA GLY A 534 19.28 15.90 28.86
C GLY A 534 18.61 16.02 30.24
N ALA A 535 17.74 17.02 30.45
CA ALA A 535 16.96 17.20 31.67
C ALA A 535 15.63 16.42 31.63
N ASP A 536 15.02 16.22 30.44
CA ASP A 536 13.72 15.63 30.28
C ASP A 536 13.75 14.11 30.19
N LEU A 537 14.77 13.54 29.60
CA LEU A 537 14.91 12.08 29.47
C LEU A 537 14.79 11.34 30.82
N PRO A 538 15.47 11.74 31.91
CA PRO A 538 15.30 11.10 33.21
C PRO A 538 13.85 11.19 33.73
N ASN A 539 13.16 12.30 33.47
CA ASN A 539 11.80 12.55 33.91
C ASN A 539 10.79 11.68 33.12
N VAL A 540 11.00 11.54 31.81
CA VAL A 540 10.22 10.63 30.97
C VAL A 540 10.41 9.18 31.41
N GLN A 541 11.65 8.77 31.69
CA GLN A 541 11.94 7.43 32.19
C GLN A 541 11.33 7.17 33.57
N LYS A 542 11.33 8.20 34.46
CA LYS A 542 10.65 8.14 35.74
C LYS A 542 9.15 8.01 35.58
N LEU A 543 8.54 8.82 34.70
CA LEU A 543 7.11 8.72 34.38
C LEU A 543 6.75 7.30 33.91
N ARG A 544 7.51 6.74 32.97
CA ARG A 544 7.26 5.37 32.45
C ARG A 544 7.38 4.31 33.53
N ARG A 545 8.33 4.42 34.45
CA ARG A 545 8.44 3.52 35.63
C ARG A 545 7.22 3.62 36.53
N LEU A 546 6.73 4.84 36.81
CA LEU A 546 5.51 5.04 37.57
C LEU A 546 4.27 4.41 36.88
N LEU A 547 4.17 4.59 35.57
CA LEU A 547 3.08 4.03 34.78
C LEU A 547 3.11 2.48 34.74
N THR A 548 4.30 1.90 34.59
CA THR A 548 4.46 0.43 34.61
C THR A 548 4.10 -0.17 35.98
N GLY A 549 4.33 0.57 37.07
CA GLY A 549 3.95 0.18 38.43
C GLY A 549 2.50 0.48 38.83
N ALA A 550 1.71 1.16 37.99
CA ALA A 550 0.38 1.65 38.35
C ALA A 550 -0.71 0.58 38.47
N GLY A 551 -0.46 -0.67 38.07
CA GLY A 551 -1.42 -1.77 38.16
C GLY A 551 -0.81 -3.12 38.44
N PRO A 552 -1.58 -4.11 38.91
CA PRO A 552 -1.10 -5.46 39.07
C PRO A 552 -0.75 -6.03 37.68
N ASP A 553 0.43 -6.64 37.57
CA ASP A 553 0.91 -7.34 36.37
C ASP A 553 1.03 -6.47 35.09
N GLY A 554 1.24 -5.14 35.21
CA GLY A 554 1.38 -4.25 34.04
C GLY A 554 0.05 -4.02 33.32
N ASP A 555 -1.07 -3.89 34.02
CA ASP A 555 -2.37 -3.58 33.42
C ASP A 555 -2.32 -2.21 32.75
N ASN A 556 -2.30 -2.20 31.42
CA ASN A 556 -2.29 -0.99 30.59
C ASN A 556 -3.38 0.00 30.97
N ARG A 557 -4.53 -0.48 31.44
CA ARG A 557 -5.67 0.37 31.81
C ARG A 557 -5.34 1.33 32.95
N ALA A 558 -4.79 0.80 34.04
CA ALA A 558 -4.45 1.63 35.19
C ALA A 558 -3.38 2.67 34.82
N ALA A 559 -2.43 2.28 34.00
CA ALA A 559 -1.41 3.18 33.46
C ALA A 559 -2.01 4.27 32.56
N LEU A 560 -2.92 3.90 31.65
CA LEU A 560 -3.58 4.84 30.74
C LEU A 560 -4.51 5.80 31.51
N ASP A 561 -5.35 5.30 32.43
CA ASP A 561 -6.23 6.12 33.23
C ASP A 561 -5.42 7.14 34.06
N LEU A 562 -4.33 6.71 34.69
CA LEU A 562 -3.42 7.59 35.44
C LEU A 562 -2.79 8.67 34.55
N LEU A 563 -2.30 8.28 33.37
CA LEU A 563 -1.65 9.22 32.46
C LEU A 563 -2.66 10.23 31.89
N LEU A 564 -3.88 9.81 31.55
CA LEU A 564 -4.94 10.71 31.11
C LEU A 564 -5.35 11.71 32.19
N GLU A 565 -5.42 11.26 33.45
CA GLU A 565 -5.70 12.16 34.63
C GLU A 565 -4.60 13.20 34.76
N ARG A 566 -3.32 12.79 34.67
CA ARG A 566 -2.17 13.69 34.75
C ARG A 566 -2.14 14.70 33.62
N ILE A 567 -2.38 14.26 32.38
CA ILE A 567 -2.47 15.15 31.21
C ILE A 567 -3.63 16.13 31.38
N GLY A 568 -4.76 15.70 31.91
CA GLY A 568 -5.91 16.57 32.16
C GLY A 568 -5.66 17.64 33.26
N SER A 569 -4.79 17.36 34.22
CA SER A 569 -4.42 18.31 35.31
C SER A 569 -3.27 19.25 34.94
N SER A 570 -2.40 18.88 33.98
CA SER A 570 -1.23 19.66 33.57
C SER A 570 -1.45 20.36 32.23
N PRO A 571 -1.12 21.63 32.07
CA PRO A 571 -1.38 22.37 30.83
C PRO A 571 -0.52 21.91 29.65
N THR A 572 0.70 21.42 29.90
CA THR A 572 1.68 20.99 28.89
C THR A 572 2.43 19.75 29.37
N ASN A 573 3.08 19.04 28.43
CA ASN A 573 3.97 17.93 28.77
C ASN A 573 5.19 18.39 29.59
N GLU A 574 5.71 19.58 29.32
CA GLU A 574 6.78 20.19 30.10
C GLU A 574 6.36 20.38 31.58
N ALA A 575 5.17 20.95 31.82
CA ALA A 575 4.62 21.09 33.17
C ALA A 575 4.43 19.73 33.86
N LEU A 576 3.92 18.74 33.16
CA LEU A 576 3.75 17.37 33.66
C LEU A 576 5.11 16.75 34.04
N LEU A 577 6.12 16.87 33.20
CA LEU A 577 7.45 16.35 33.49
C LEU A 577 8.12 17.06 34.66
N ALA A 578 7.88 18.37 34.84
CA ALA A 578 8.35 19.12 36.01
C ALA A 578 7.68 18.63 37.30
N GLU A 579 6.38 18.30 37.29
CA GLU A 579 5.69 17.68 38.42
C GLU A 579 6.27 16.30 38.76
N VAL A 580 6.55 15.48 37.71
CA VAL A 580 7.17 14.16 37.88
C VAL A 580 8.57 14.30 38.49
N ALA A 581 9.35 15.30 38.05
CA ALA A 581 10.66 15.57 38.63
C ALA A 581 10.60 15.88 40.13
N ALA A 582 9.58 16.64 40.55
CA ALA A 582 9.41 17.05 41.94
C ALA A 582 8.91 15.93 42.85
N THR A 583 8.32 14.84 42.34
CA THR A 583 7.93 13.68 43.12
C THR A 583 9.18 12.99 43.66
N SER A 584 9.29 12.79 44.99
CA SER A 584 10.40 12.05 45.59
C SER A 584 10.37 10.58 45.15
N ASP A 585 11.54 9.97 44.95
CA ASP A 585 11.71 8.54 44.56
C ASP A 585 11.37 7.59 45.74
N GLU A 586 10.34 7.89 46.50
CA GLU A 586 9.87 6.99 47.55
C GLU A 586 8.78 6.04 46.99
N GLY A 587 9.23 4.91 46.42
CA GLY A 587 8.38 3.84 45.99
C GLY A 587 9.15 2.53 45.77
#